data_14004711c653cabb9cbddd2d9ef51c91
#
_entry.id   14004711c653cabb9cbddd2d9ef51c91
#
_cell.length_a   1.000
_cell.length_b   1.000
_cell.length_c   1.000
_cell.angle_alpha   90.00
_cell.angle_beta   90.00
_cell.angle_gamma   90.00
#
_symmetry.space_group_name_H-M   'P 1'
#
loop_
_entity.id
_entity.type
_entity.pdbx_description
1 polymer ?
#
loop_
_entity_poly.entity_id
_entity_poly.type
_entity_poly.pdbx_seq_one_letter_code
_entity_poly.pdbx_strand_id
1 'polypeptide(L)'
;MKTKQRPNKISVINVIQNTKRVYVDKSNTNLSTINSNNIYSVEPNFKRKDNDWYLLLINTVKRTIYVFKIPSNDNIYSKLYRREKNNKYRLIFDLDDLTFEDKLSGVKFDNFLKVECNYYKDSLIFK
;
A
#
# COMPACT_ATOMS: atom_id res chain seq x y z
N MET A 1 16.75 21.58 6.12
CA MET A 1 15.66 20.99 5.35
C MET A 1 15.26 19.65 5.97
N LYS A 2 13.99 19.46 6.21
CA LYS A 2 13.52 18.19 6.75
C LYS A 2 13.57 17.11 5.71
N THR A 3 14.25 16.02 6.01
CA THR A 3 14.20 14.83 5.19
C THR A 3 12.84 14.14 5.40
N LYS A 4 12.17 13.80 4.32
CA LYS A 4 10.91 13.08 4.41
C LYS A 4 11.17 11.70 4.99
N GLN A 5 10.53 11.40 6.10
CA GLN A 5 10.68 10.12 6.76
C GLN A 5 9.62 9.13 6.27
N ARG A 6 10.03 7.88 6.10
CA ARG A 6 9.12 6.79 5.75
C ARG A 6 9.10 5.79 6.90
N PRO A 7 7.94 5.19 7.18
CA PRO A 7 7.90 4.16 8.21
C PRO A 7 8.67 2.93 7.76
N ASN A 8 9.28 2.26 8.73
CA ASN A 8 9.96 1.00 8.50
C ASN A 8 8.92 -0.07 8.18
N LYS A 9 9.10 -0.79 7.07
CA LYS A 9 8.14 -1.81 6.63
C LYS A 9 7.91 -2.87 7.70
N ILE A 10 8.95 -3.34 8.36
CA ILE A 10 8.85 -4.39 9.37
C ILE A 10 8.03 -3.91 10.56
N SER A 11 8.23 -2.66 11.02
CA SER A 11 7.45 -2.13 12.14
C SER A 11 5.97 -2.00 11.79
N VAL A 12 5.67 -1.61 10.56
CA VAL A 12 4.27 -1.53 10.09
C VAL A 12 3.63 -2.91 10.09
N ILE A 13 4.30 -3.90 9.54
CA ILE A 13 3.79 -5.28 9.48
C ILE A 13 3.58 -5.83 10.88
N ASN A 14 4.51 -5.56 11.80
CA ASN A 14 4.39 -6.00 13.19
C ASN A 14 3.14 -5.42 13.86
N VAL A 15 2.86 -4.13 13.64
CA VAL A 15 1.64 -3.51 14.19
C VAL A 15 0.40 -4.21 13.63
N ILE A 16 0.36 -4.46 12.33
CA ILE A 16 -0.78 -5.13 11.70
C ILE A 16 -0.99 -6.53 12.29
N GLN A 17 0.06 -7.32 12.31
CA GLN A 17 -0.03 -8.71 12.78
C GLN A 17 -0.39 -8.81 14.25
N ASN A 18 0.18 -7.94 15.08
CA ASN A 18 -0.09 -7.95 16.52
C ASN A 18 -1.47 -7.40 16.88
N THR A 19 -1.97 -6.43 16.11
CA THR A 19 -3.23 -5.75 16.41
C THR A 19 -4.43 -6.44 15.77
N LYS A 20 -4.29 -6.87 14.52
CA LYS A 20 -5.41 -7.41 13.73
C LYS A 20 -5.29 -8.92 13.45
N ARG A 21 -4.17 -9.51 13.81
CA ARG A 21 -3.93 -10.95 13.59
C ARG A 21 -4.03 -11.33 12.11
N VAL A 22 -3.64 -10.42 11.22
CA VAL A 22 -3.63 -10.62 9.77
C VAL A 22 -2.20 -10.84 9.32
N TYR A 23 -1.98 -11.92 8.59
CA TYR A 23 -0.66 -12.20 8.02
C TYR A 23 -0.35 -11.25 6.87
N VAL A 24 0.87 -10.76 6.82
CA VAL A 24 1.39 -9.95 5.72
C VAL A 24 2.75 -10.49 5.32
N ASP A 25 2.87 -10.90 4.06
CA ASP A 25 4.15 -11.40 3.53
C ASP A 25 5.06 -10.22 3.20
N LYS A 26 6.06 -9.99 4.05
CA LYS A 26 6.98 -8.86 3.89
C LYS A 26 7.77 -8.91 2.58
N SER A 27 7.99 -10.10 2.02
CA SER A 27 8.76 -10.25 0.79
C SER A 27 7.96 -9.84 -0.46
N ASN A 28 6.64 -9.74 -0.35
CA ASN A 28 5.77 -9.35 -1.46
C ASN A 28 4.80 -8.23 -1.04
N THR A 29 5.36 -7.19 -0.44
CA THR A 29 4.62 -6.06 0.11
C THR A 29 5.19 -4.74 -0.41
N ASN A 30 4.31 -3.86 -0.86
CA ASN A 30 4.65 -2.45 -1.11
C ASN A 30 3.96 -1.59 -0.06
N LEU A 31 4.65 -0.52 0.32
CA LEU A 31 4.17 0.41 1.33
C LEU A 31 4.23 1.83 0.77
N SER A 32 3.17 2.60 0.98
CA SER A 32 3.15 4.01 0.59
C SER A 32 2.52 4.83 1.70
N THR A 33 3.13 5.99 1.97
CA THR A 33 2.54 7.00 2.86
C THR A 33 1.98 8.13 2.03
N ILE A 34 0.99 8.84 2.57
CA ILE A 34 0.47 10.03 1.90
C ILE A 34 1.59 11.05 1.73
N ASN A 35 1.61 11.72 0.59
CA ASN A 35 2.58 12.77 0.31
C ASN A 35 1.96 14.16 0.50
N SER A 36 2.73 15.20 0.20
CA SER A 36 2.29 16.60 0.35
C SER A 36 1.10 16.96 -0.55
N ASN A 37 0.83 16.16 -1.59
CA ASN A 37 -0.32 16.38 -2.47
C ASN A 37 -1.55 15.56 -2.06
N ASN A 38 -1.52 14.94 -0.88
CA ASN A 38 -2.59 14.10 -0.35
C ASN A 38 -2.90 12.89 -1.25
N ILE A 39 -1.88 12.31 -1.82
CA ILE A 39 -2.01 11.08 -2.61
C ILE A 39 -1.03 10.02 -2.12
N TYR A 40 -1.41 8.77 -2.39
CA TYR A 40 -0.51 7.62 -2.27
C TYR A 40 0.01 7.29 -3.67
N SER A 41 1.32 7.14 -3.81
CA SER A 41 1.93 6.74 -5.07
C SER A 41 2.76 5.49 -4.84
N VAL A 42 2.53 4.47 -5.65
CA VAL A 42 3.23 3.20 -5.49
C VAL A 42 3.60 2.62 -6.84
N GLU A 43 4.79 2.04 -6.93
CA GLU A 43 5.29 1.44 -8.17
C GLU A 43 5.76 0.01 -7.91
N PRO A 44 4.82 -0.96 -7.82
CA PRO A 44 5.20 -2.35 -7.59
C PRO A 44 5.83 -2.96 -8.84
N ASN A 45 6.82 -3.81 -8.61
CA ASN A 45 7.46 -4.57 -9.68
C ASN A 45 6.45 -5.55 -10.29
N PHE A 46 6.59 -5.87 -11.59
CA PHE A 46 5.72 -6.82 -12.26
C PHE A 46 5.67 -8.20 -11.57
N LYS A 47 6.75 -8.59 -10.90
CA LYS A 47 6.82 -9.88 -10.21
C LYS A 47 5.91 -9.97 -8.99
N ARG A 48 5.39 -8.84 -8.50
CA ARG A 48 4.45 -8.86 -7.36
C ARG A 48 3.24 -9.74 -7.63
N LYS A 49 2.80 -9.82 -8.89
CA LYS A 49 1.63 -10.62 -9.28
C LYS A 49 1.86 -12.14 -9.18
N ASP A 50 3.10 -12.58 -9.09
CA ASP A 50 3.42 -14.02 -9.07
C ASP A 50 2.98 -14.70 -7.77
N ASN A 51 2.79 -13.91 -6.71
CA ASN A 51 2.29 -14.37 -5.41
C ASN A 51 1.23 -13.40 -4.92
N ASP A 52 0.55 -13.73 -3.83
CA ASP A 52 -0.36 -12.78 -3.19
C ASP A 52 0.41 -11.52 -2.84
N TRP A 53 -0.09 -10.38 -3.29
CA TRP A 53 0.58 -9.09 -3.09
C TRP A 53 -0.13 -8.30 -2.02
N TYR A 54 0.65 -7.76 -1.08
CA TYR A 54 0.13 -6.94 0.01
C TYR A 54 0.50 -5.49 -0.26
N LEU A 55 -0.51 -4.62 -0.22
CA LEU A 55 -0.34 -3.18 -0.37
C LEU A 55 -0.74 -2.51 0.93
N LEU A 56 0.17 -1.72 1.47
CA LEU A 56 -0.06 -0.99 2.72
C LEU A 56 -0.07 0.50 2.41
N LEU A 57 -1.23 1.13 2.62
CA LEU A 57 -1.36 2.58 2.47
C LEU A 57 -1.47 3.20 3.86
N ILE A 58 -0.60 4.14 4.17
CA ILE A 58 -0.50 4.72 5.51
C ILE A 58 -0.89 6.18 5.48
N ASN A 59 -1.97 6.49 6.18
CA ASN A 59 -2.38 7.86 6.43
C ASN A 59 -1.76 8.31 7.74
N THR A 60 -0.67 9.07 7.67
CA THR A 60 0.06 9.50 8.86
C THR A 60 -0.67 10.57 9.66
N VAL A 61 -1.60 11.28 9.05
CA VAL A 61 -2.43 12.29 9.74
C VAL A 61 -3.44 11.60 10.64
N LYS A 62 -4.17 10.62 10.09
CA LYS A 62 -5.17 9.85 10.86
C LYS A 62 -4.57 8.67 11.60
N ARG A 63 -3.30 8.38 11.41
CA ARG A 63 -2.60 7.22 11.96
C ARG A 63 -3.35 5.92 11.68
N THR A 64 -3.68 5.74 10.40
CA THR A 64 -4.42 4.57 9.91
C THR A 64 -3.61 3.87 8.84
N ILE A 65 -3.54 2.55 8.93
CA ILE A 65 -2.92 1.70 7.92
C ILE A 65 -4.03 0.93 7.23
N TYR A 66 -4.11 1.05 5.90
CA TYR A 66 -5.04 0.27 5.09
C TYR A 66 -4.28 -0.90 4.50
N VAL A 67 -4.76 -2.11 4.76
CA VAL A 67 -4.09 -3.35 4.36
C VAL A 67 -4.89 -4.02 3.26
N PHE A 68 -4.28 -4.15 2.08
CA PHE A 68 -4.89 -4.80 0.92
C PHE A 68 -4.16 -6.09 0.62
N LYS A 69 -4.90 -7.10 0.21
CA LYS A 69 -4.34 -8.36 -0.28
C LYS A 69 -4.91 -8.62 -1.67
N ILE A 70 -4.04 -8.62 -2.66
CA ILE A 70 -4.41 -8.87 -4.06
C ILE A 70 -3.96 -10.28 -4.42
N PRO A 71 -4.88 -11.17 -4.80
CA PRO A 71 -4.51 -12.56 -5.13
C PRO A 71 -3.49 -12.62 -6.27
N SER A 72 -2.64 -13.65 -6.25
CA SER A 72 -1.68 -13.84 -7.32
C SER A 72 -2.39 -13.98 -8.66
N ASN A 73 -1.83 -13.36 -9.68
CA ASN A 73 -2.34 -13.41 -11.05
C ASN A 73 -3.80 -12.96 -11.20
N ASP A 74 -4.27 -12.06 -10.32
CA ASP A 74 -5.60 -11.50 -10.43
C ASP A 74 -5.76 -10.74 -11.74
N ASN A 75 -6.99 -10.71 -12.27
CA ASN A 75 -7.29 -10.06 -13.55
C ASN A 75 -6.97 -8.56 -13.57
N ILE A 76 -6.90 -7.91 -12.41
CA ILE A 76 -6.62 -6.48 -12.36
C ILE A 76 -5.27 -6.13 -12.97
N TYR A 77 -4.29 -7.03 -12.88
CA TYR A 77 -2.93 -6.73 -13.34
C TYR A 77 -2.88 -6.38 -14.83
N SER A 78 -3.77 -6.95 -15.64
CA SER A 78 -3.85 -6.60 -17.06
C SER A 78 -4.43 -5.21 -17.30
N LYS A 79 -5.08 -4.61 -16.30
CA LYS A 79 -5.73 -3.30 -16.38
C LYS A 79 -4.87 -2.18 -15.83
N LEU A 80 -3.86 -2.49 -15.02
CA LEU A 80 -3.04 -1.48 -14.37
C LEU A 80 -2.12 -0.79 -15.37
N TYR A 81 -1.80 0.47 -15.06
CA TYR A 81 -0.83 1.23 -15.86
C TYR A 81 0.56 0.59 -15.71
N ARG A 82 1.21 0.36 -16.85
CA ARG A 82 2.49 -0.34 -16.92
C ARG A 82 3.60 0.62 -17.33
N ARG A 83 4.69 0.61 -16.58
CA ARG A 83 5.92 1.28 -16.97
C ARG A 83 6.89 0.21 -17.46
N GLU A 84 6.73 -0.16 -18.72
CA GLU A 84 7.51 -1.25 -19.34
C GLU A 84 9.02 -1.06 -19.18
N LYS A 85 9.48 0.18 -19.30
CA LYS A 85 10.90 0.50 -19.20
C LYS A 85 11.51 0.06 -17.87
N ASN A 86 10.72 0.09 -16.79
CA ASN A 86 11.19 -0.22 -15.44
C ASN A 86 10.66 -1.55 -14.93
N ASN A 87 9.83 -2.26 -15.70
CA ASN A 87 9.15 -3.47 -15.27
C ASN A 87 8.31 -3.24 -14.00
N LYS A 88 7.59 -2.13 -13.96
CA LYS A 88 6.76 -1.75 -12.82
C LYS A 88 5.38 -1.34 -13.26
N TYR A 89 4.39 -1.61 -12.40
CA TYR A 89 3.10 -0.94 -12.46
C TYR A 89 3.22 0.40 -11.75
N ARG A 90 2.31 1.31 -12.06
CA ARG A 90 2.20 2.56 -11.31
C ARG A 90 0.75 2.78 -10.91
N LEU A 91 0.55 3.08 -9.62
CA LEU A 91 -0.76 3.34 -9.05
C LEU A 91 -0.74 4.66 -8.28
N ILE A 92 -1.84 5.38 -8.36
CA ILE A 92 -2.04 6.63 -7.61
C ILE A 92 -3.42 6.59 -6.99
N PHE A 93 -3.49 6.78 -5.67
CA PHE A 93 -4.76 6.83 -4.92
C PHE A 93 -4.89 8.17 -4.22
N ASP A 94 -6.11 8.74 -4.24
CA ASP A 94 -6.40 9.96 -3.49
C ASP A 94 -6.67 9.63 -2.02
N LEU A 95 -6.24 10.54 -1.14
CA LEU A 95 -6.41 10.39 0.30
C LEU A 95 -7.87 10.17 0.72
N ASP A 96 -8.79 10.92 0.12
CA ASP A 96 -10.19 10.94 0.55
C ASP A 96 -11.09 9.96 -0.20
N ASP A 97 -10.53 9.20 -1.14
CA ASP A 97 -11.30 8.25 -1.94
C ASP A 97 -11.29 6.87 -1.27
N LEU A 98 -12.35 6.55 -0.55
CA LEU A 98 -12.49 5.27 0.16
C LEU A 98 -12.89 4.11 -0.76
N THR A 99 -13.07 4.34 -2.05
CA THR A 99 -13.17 3.25 -3.02
C THR A 99 -11.79 2.78 -3.46
N PHE A 100 -10.76 3.53 -3.09
CA PHE A 100 -9.37 3.25 -3.45
C PHE A 100 -9.23 3.00 -4.95
N GLU A 101 -9.78 3.93 -5.72
CA GLU A 101 -9.64 3.89 -7.16
C GLU A 101 -8.24 4.34 -7.58
N ASP A 102 -7.55 3.49 -8.33
CA ASP A 102 -6.30 3.88 -8.95
C ASP A 102 -6.60 4.88 -10.07
N LYS A 103 -6.09 6.10 -9.94
CA LYS A 103 -6.40 7.19 -10.86
C LYS A 103 -5.84 6.99 -12.25
N LEU A 104 -4.83 6.15 -12.40
CA LEU A 104 -4.23 5.90 -13.71
C LEU A 104 -4.97 4.85 -14.52
N SER A 105 -5.53 3.83 -13.87
CA SER A 105 -6.22 2.73 -14.54
C SER A 105 -7.74 2.74 -14.33
N GLY A 106 -8.21 3.40 -13.29
CA GLY A 106 -9.62 3.37 -12.90
C GLY A 106 -10.01 2.12 -12.11
N VAL A 107 -9.07 1.23 -11.82
CA VAL A 107 -9.36 0.03 -11.03
C VAL A 107 -9.57 0.41 -9.57
N LYS A 108 -10.67 -0.08 -8.98
CA LYS A 108 -10.98 0.14 -7.56
C LYS A 108 -10.43 -1.02 -6.74
N PHE A 109 -9.77 -0.68 -5.64
CA PHE A 109 -9.12 -1.67 -4.77
C PHE A 109 -9.90 -1.97 -3.49
N ASP A 110 -11.07 -1.37 -3.31
CA ASP A 110 -11.85 -1.53 -2.07
C ASP A 110 -12.18 -3.00 -1.76
N ASN A 111 -12.41 -3.82 -2.79
CA ASN A 111 -12.68 -5.25 -2.60
C ASN A 111 -11.47 -6.05 -2.11
N PHE A 112 -10.27 -5.49 -2.21
CA PHE A 112 -9.05 -6.14 -1.73
C PHE A 112 -8.68 -5.70 -0.31
N LEU A 113 -9.40 -4.73 0.25
CA LEU A 113 -9.13 -4.25 1.60
C LEU A 113 -9.44 -5.36 2.61
N LYS A 114 -8.42 -5.74 3.38
CA LYS A 114 -8.55 -6.76 4.42
C LYS A 114 -8.91 -6.16 5.76
N VAL A 115 -8.14 -5.15 6.20
CA VAL A 115 -8.35 -4.49 7.48
C VAL A 115 -7.87 -3.06 7.43
N GLU A 116 -8.45 -2.24 8.31
CA GLU A 116 -7.90 -0.94 8.68
C GLU A 116 -7.31 -1.08 10.06
N CYS A 117 -6.12 -0.55 10.26
CA CYS A 117 -5.41 -0.66 11.51
C CYS A 117 -4.97 0.72 11.97
N ASN A 118 -5.43 1.14 13.15
CA ASN A 118 -4.94 2.37 13.75
C ASN A 118 -3.67 2.09 14.53
N TYR A 119 -2.78 3.07 14.60
CA TYR A 119 -1.54 2.93 15.34
C TYR A 119 -1.28 4.15 16.20
N TYR A 120 -0.54 3.97 17.29
CA TYR A 120 -0.10 5.05 18.13
C TYR A 120 1.13 5.73 17.52
N LYS A 121 1.33 7.00 17.85
CA LYS A 121 2.41 7.81 17.30
C LYS A 121 3.77 7.12 17.34
N ASP A 122 4.05 6.40 18.42
CA ASP A 122 5.37 5.80 18.62
C ASP A 122 5.42 4.32 18.23
N SER A 123 4.33 3.77 17.65
CA SER A 123 4.27 2.35 17.26
C SER A 123 5.08 2.05 16.01
N LEU A 124 5.26 3.04 15.13
CA LEU A 124 6.00 2.86 13.89
C LEU A 124 7.37 3.51 14.00
N ILE A 125 8.36 2.81 13.48
CA ILE A 125 9.72 3.34 13.36
C ILE A 125 9.82 4.06 12.02
N PHE A 126 10.19 5.33 12.05
CA PHE A 126 10.39 6.13 10.86
C PHE A 126 11.88 6.35 10.61
N LYS A 127 12.25 6.33 9.34
CA LYS A 127 13.63 6.59 8.92
C LYS A 127 13.74 7.85 8.10
#